data_b2f5d938fbd8df92b0029e637ca21ba1
#
_entry.id   b2f5d938fbd8df92b0029e637ca21ba1
#
_cell.length_a   1.000
_cell.length_b   1.000
_cell.length_c   1.000
_cell.angle_alpha   90.00
_cell.angle_beta   90.00
_cell.angle_gamma   90.00
#
_symmetry.space_group_name_H-M   'P 1'
#
loop_
_entity.id
_entity.type
_entity.pdbx_description
1 polymer ?
#
loop_
_entity_poly.entity_id
_entity_poly.type
_entity_poly.pdbx_seq_one_letter_code
_entity_poly.pdbx_strand_id
1 'polypeptide(L)'
;QGDKTLFSGKETELDITFKDPPIIENFYLFDFDANLFLSIDDRYFNGSDYKFSFFYQEDDIELPTTVNIKMSGITKDYYTYFEILVNQSGQNSGGPFQSVPSSLLGNIINTTNESNFPLGYFHISETDTYLVDLVEKD
;
A
#
# COMPACT_ATOMS: atom_id res chain seq x y z
N GLN A 1 -1.20 5.64 -26.21
CA GLN A 1 -1.53 7.06 -26.40
C GLN A 1 -2.86 7.32 -25.71
N GLY A 2 -2.82 7.58 -24.43
CA GLY A 2 -3.98 7.95 -23.61
C GLY A 2 -3.66 9.23 -22.89
N ASP A 3 -3.73 10.33 -23.63
CA ASP A 3 -3.68 11.67 -23.08
C ASP A 3 -5.09 12.05 -22.64
N LYS A 4 -5.34 11.96 -21.34
CA LYS A 4 -6.36 12.72 -20.62
C LYS A 4 -6.10 12.65 -19.13
N THR A 5 -5.12 13.40 -18.69
CA THR A 5 -4.98 13.77 -17.28
C THR A 5 -6.17 14.65 -16.90
N LEU A 6 -7.03 14.13 -16.04
CA LEU A 6 -8.03 14.92 -15.31
C LEU A 6 -7.40 15.77 -14.20
N PHE A 7 -6.08 15.66 -14.03
CA PHE A 7 -5.28 16.40 -13.06
C PHE A 7 -4.15 17.13 -13.78
N SER A 8 -3.97 18.39 -13.49
CA SER A 8 -2.98 19.28 -14.12
C SER A 8 -1.60 19.19 -13.43
N GLY A 9 -1.15 17.99 -13.07
CA GLY A 9 0.18 17.74 -12.47
C GLY A 9 1.02 16.83 -13.36
N LYS A 10 2.34 16.92 -13.23
CA LYS A 10 3.25 15.92 -13.78
C LYS A 10 3.20 14.68 -12.89
N GLU A 11 2.97 13.53 -13.47
CA GLU A 11 2.96 12.24 -12.78
C GLU A 11 4.13 11.39 -13.26
N THR A 12 4.76 10.68 -12.33
CA THR A 12 5.78 9.67 -12.65
C THR A 12 5.17 8.30 -12.51
N GLU A 13 5.05 7.58 -13.63
CA GLU A 13 4.49 6.24 -13.69
C GLU A 13 5.55 5.18 -13.40
N LEU A 14 5.23 4.24 -12.53
CA LEU A 14 6.02 3.06 -12.23
C LEU A 14 5.19 1.80 -12.54
N ASP A 15 5.64 1.03 -13.52
CA ASP A 15 5.05 -0.27 -13.88
C ASP A 15 5.60 -1.38 -12.98
N ILE A 16 4.71 -2.11 -12.32
CA ILE A 16 5.04 -3.24 -11.45
C ILE A 16 4.44 -4.50 -12.02
N THR A 17 5.24 -5.56 -12.07
CA THR A 17 4.80 -6.90 -12.44
C THR A 17 5.37 -7.91 -11.44
N PHE A 18 4.52 -8.75 -10.88
CA PHE A 18 4.94 -9.85 -10.02
C PHE A 18 4.10 -11.09 -10.28
N LYS A 19 4.61 -12.25 -9.87
CA LYS A 19 3.94 -13.53 -10.00
C LYS A 19 3.38 -13.95 -8.65
N ASP A 20 2.09 -14.25 -8.65
CA ASP A 20 1.40 -14.75 -7.47
C ASP A 20 1.47 -16.29 -7.40
N PRO A 21 1.75 -16.88 -6.22
CA PRO A 21 1.71 -18.33 -6.04
C PRO A 21 0.27 -18.85 -6.15
N PRO A 22 0.03 -19.95 -6.90
CA PRO A 22 -1.31 -20.53 -7.02
C PRO A 22 -1.77 -21.23 -5.74
N ILE A 23 -3.09 -21.36 -5.58
CA ILE A 23 -3.79 -22.25 -4.62
C ILE A 23 -4.05 -21.61 -3.24
N ILE A 24 -3.29 -20.63 -2.80
CA ILE A 24 -3.49 -19.95 -1.51
C ILE A 24 -3.94 -18.51 -1.74
N GLU A 25 -4.81 -18.04 -0.85
CA GLU A 25 -5.20 -16.64 -0.79
C GLU A 25 -4.01 -15.82 -0.26
N ASN A 26 -3.51 -14.91 -1.07
CA ASN A 26 -2.35 -14.08 -0.74
C ASN A 26 -2.75 -12.62 -0.57
N PHE A 27 -2.06 -11.94 0.35
CA PHE A 27 -2.21 -10.52 0.61
C PHE A 27 -0.84 -9.86 0.54
N TYR A 28 -0.77 -8.72 -0.11
CA TYR A 28 0.47 -7.99 -0.35
C TYR A 28 0.37 -6.57 0.16
N LEU A 29 1.46 -6.08 0.72
CA LEU A 29 1.64 -4.67 1.04
C LEU A 29 2.85 -4.14 0.28
N PHE A 30 2.62 -3.13 -0.53
CA PHE A 30 3.65 -2.36 -1.19
C PHE A 30 3.93 -1.08 -0.41
N ASP A 31 5.21 -0.79 -0.17
CA ASP A 31 5.72 0.48 0.31
C ASP A 31 6.49 1.11 -0.86
N PHE A 32 5.99 2.23 -1.34
CA PHE A 32 6.54 2.97 -2.48
C PHE A 32 7.48 4.10 -2.06
N ASP A 33 7.99 4.07 -0.82
CA ASP A 33 8.70 5.20 -0.27
C ASP A 33 7.79 6.44 -0.08
N ALA A 34 8.32 7.59 0.35
CA ALA A 34 7.57 8.84 0.52
C ALA A 34 6.25 8.70 1.33
N ASN A 35 6.13 7.70 2.21
CA ASN A 35 4.91 7.34 2.96
C ASN A 35 3.71 6.94 2.08
N LEU A 36 3.98 6.40 0.90
CA LEU A 36 2.96 5.92 -0.02
C LEU A 36 2.87 4.38 0.05
N PHE A 37 1.67 3.88 0.28
CA PHE A 37 1.42 2.46 0.47
C PHE A 37 0.25 1.98 -0.37
N LEU A 38 0.30 0.72 -0.79
CA LEU A 38 -0.79 0.05 -1.48
C LEU A 38 -0.91 -1.39 -0.97
N SER A 39 -2.09 -1.76 -0.49
CA SER A 39 -2.43 -3.14 -0.15
C SER A 39 -3.25 -3.78 -1.26
N ILE A 40 -2.96 -5.04 -1.57
CA ILE A 40 -3.59 -5.80 -2.65
C ILE A 40 -3.92 -7.19 -2.14
N ASP A 41 -5.10 -7.71 -2.48
CA ASP A 41 -5.44 -9.13 -2.37
C ASP A 41 -5.42 -9.80 -3.75
N ASP A 42 -5.14 -11.11 -3.79
CA ASP A 42 -5.01 -11.89 -5.03
C ASP A 42 -6.33 -12.38 -5.62
N ARG A 43 -7.44 -11.95 -5.08
CA ARG A 43 -8.80 -12.43 -5.39
C ARG A 43 -9.09 -12.57 -6.88
N TYR A 44 -8.50 -11.70 -7.71
CA TYR A 44 -8.74 -11.64 -9.15
C TYR A 44 -7.58 -12.15 -10.02
N PHE A 45 -6.43 -12.51 -9.42
CA PHE A 45 -5.24 -12.92 -10.17
C PHE A 45 -4.49 -14.13 -9.56
N ASN A 46 -5.12 -14.85 -8.62
CA ASN A 46 -4.53 -15.99 -7.92
C ASN A 46 -3.83 -16.95 -8.90
N GLY A 47 -2.53 -17.15 -8.69
CA GLY A 47 -1.67 -18.01 -9.50
C GLY A 47 -1.25 -17.44 -10.84
N SER A 48 -1.48 -16.17 -11.09
CA SER A 48 -1.18 -15.50 -12.35
C SER A 48 -0.13 -14.39 -12.17
N ASP A 49 0.44 -13.95 -13.28
CA ASP A 49 1.20 -12.71 -13.28
C ASP A 49 0.22 -11.54 -13.14
N TYR A 50 0.52 -10.65 -12.21
CA TYR A 50 -0.24 -9.43 -11.99
C TYR A 50 0.59 -8.21 -12.36
N LYS A 51 0.00 -7.32 -13.16
CA LYS A 51 0.62 -6.07 -13.57
C LYS A 51 -0.27 -4.89 -13.20
N PHE A 52 0.33 -3.86 -12.61
CA PHE A 52 -0.33 -2.58 -12.35
C PHE A 52 0.67 -1.42 -12.46
N SER A 53 0.14 -0.21 -12.65
CA SER A 53 0.93 1.03 -12.60
C SER A 53 0.67 1.78 -11.30
N PHE A 54 1.74 2.29 -10.70
CA PHE A 54 1.70 3.21 -9.57
C PHE A 54 2.16 4.59 -10.04
N PHE A 55 1.52 5.65 -9.54
CA PHE A 55 1.81 7.02 -9.96
C PHE A 55 2.24 7.86 -8.77
N TYR A 56 3.45 8.41 -8.86
CA TYR A 56 3.89 9.47 -7.96
C TYR A 56 3.39 10.80 -8.50
N GLN A 57 2.80 11.60 -7.63
CA GLN A 57 2.46 12.98 -7.96
C GLN A 57 3.71 13.86 -7.86
N GLU A 58 3.70 15.03 -8.50
CA GLU A 58 4.84 15.98 -8.49
C GLU A 58 5.28 16.38 -7.07
N ASP A 59 4.33 16.40 -6.12
CA ASP A 59 4.59 16.75 -4.72
C ASP A 59 5.11 15.57 -3.88
N ASP A 60 5.03 14.34 -4.38
CA ASP A 60 5.45 13.14 -3.63
C ASP A 60 6.97 12.97 -3.66
N ILE A 61 7.58 13.28 -4.79
CA ILE A 61 9.01 13.06 -5.06
C ILE A 61 9.59 14.17 -5.93
N GLU A 62 10.86 14.47 -5.74
CA GLU A 62 11.63 15.39 -6.57
C GLU A 62 12.57 14.58 -7.49
N LEU A 63 12.46 14.79 -8.81
CA LEU A 63 13.28 14.09 -9.80
C LEU A 63 14.59 14.86 -10.12
N PRO A 64 15.68 14.16 -10.43
CA PRO A 64 15.85 12.71 -10.40
C PRO A 64 15.99 12.17 -8.98
N THR A 65 15.50 10.97 -8.72
CA THR A 65 15.63 10.34 -7.40
C THR A 65 15.67 8.82 -7.49
N THR A 66 16.16 8.15 -6.44
CA THR A 66 16.08 6.70 -6.27
C THR A 66 15.05 6.40 -5.21
N VAL A 67 14.04 5.61 -5.54
CA VAL A 67 13.02 5.15 -4.60
C VAL A 67 13.26 3.69 -4.21
N ASN A 68 12.90 3.35 -3.00
CA ASN A 68 13.03 2.01 -2.44
C ASN A 68 11.66 1.36 -2.36
N ILE A 69 11.34 0.51 -3.32
CA ILE A 69 10.07 -0.21 -3.37
C ILE A 69 10.20 -1.50 -2.58
N LYS A 70 9.29 -1.70 -1.64
CA LYS A 70 9.20 -2.96 -0.87
C LYS A 70 7.88 -3.64 -1.15
N MET A 71 7.93 -4.94 -1.37
CA MET A 71 6.78 -5.82 -1.49
C MET A 71 6.81 -6.84 -0.35
N SER A 72 5.80 -6.83 0.49
CA SER A 72 5.69 -7.72 1.66
C SER A 72 4.48 -8.64 1.51
N GLY A 73 4.68 -9.94 1.73
CA GLY A 73 3.59 -10.88 1.95
C GLY A 73 3.03 -10.69 3.36
N ILE A 74 1.73 -10.41 3.48
CA ILE A 74 1.08 -10.13 4.77
C ILE A 74 -0.07 -11.08 5.05
N THR A 75 -0.48 -11.15 6.32
CA THR A 75 -1.65 -11.94 6.71
C THR A 75 -2.94 -11.20 6.38
N LYS A 76 -4.04 -11.95 6.23
CA LYS A 76 -5.38 -11.40 6.05
C LYS A 76 -5.77 -10.43 7.17
N ASP A 77 -5.43 -10.77 8.41
CA ASP A 77 -5.76 -9.95 9.58
C ASP A 77 -5.03 -8.61 9.52
N TYR A 78 -3.72 -8.64 9.12
CA TYR A 78 -2.97 -7.39 8.96
C TYR A 78 -3.45 -6.57 7.76
N TYR A 79 -3.79 -7.23 6.65
CA TYR A 79 -4.41 -6.57 5.50
C TYR A 79 -5.68 -5.81 5.92
N THR A 80 -6.59 -6.48 6.65
CA THR A 80 -7.84 -5.87 7.13
C THR A 80 -7.56 -4.69 8.07
N TYR A 81 -6.61 -4.85 9.00
CA TYR A 81 -6.19 -3.78 9.90
C TYR A 81 -5.65 -2.57 9.12
N PHE A 82 -4.77 -2.82 8.16
CA PHE A 82 -4.15 -1.78 7.34
C PHE A 82 -5.17 -1.02 6.49
N GLU A 83 -6.11 -1.71 5.85
CA GLU A 83 -7.20 -1.11 5.09
C GLU A 83 -8.05 -0.15 5.96
N ILE A 84 -8.39 -0.54 7.19
CA ILE A 84 -9.11 0.32 8.12
C ILE A 84 -8.27 1.55 8.50
N LEU A 85 -6.97 1.33 8.79
CA LEU A 85 -6.04 2.40 9.15
C LEU A 85 -5.94 3.45 8.04
N VAL A 86 -5.74 3.02 6.80
CA VAL A 86 -5.61 3.90 5.62
C VAL A 86 -6.92 4.67 5.39
N ASN A 87 -8.07 4.00 5.48
CA ASN A 87 -9.37 4.65 5.34
C ASN A 87 -9.63 5.71 6.42
N GLN A 88 -9.16 5.48 7.64
CA GLN A 88 -9.30 6.44 8.74
C GLN A 88 -8.30 7.61 8.66
N SER A 89 -7.12 7.38 8.10
CA SER A 89 -6.07 8.41 7.95
C SER A 89 -6.38 9.46 6.87
N GLY A 90 -7.40 9.21 6.06
CA GLY A 90 -7.80 10.13 4.99
C GLY A 90 -6.98 10.01 3.71
N GLN A 91 -6.04 9.09 3.63
CA GLN A 91 -5.25 8.89 2.40
C GLN A 91 -6.09 8.45 1.19
N ASN A 92 -7.26 7.86 1.45
CA ASN A 92 -8.24 7.49 0.41
C ASN A 92 -9.50 8.40 0.43
N SER A 93 -9.51 9.50 1.17
CA SER A 93 -10.70 10.32 1.38
C SER A 93 -10.94 11.33 0.25
N GLY A 94 -11.25 10.83 -0.93
CA GLY A 94 -11.72 11.62 -2.07
C GLY A 94 -13.24 11.56 -2.30
N GLY A 95 -14.07 11.20 -1.32
CA GLY A 95 -15.50 11.03 -1.56
C GLY A 95 -16.41 11.42 -0.40
N PRO A 96 -17.71 11.67 -0.68
CA PRO A 96 -18.72 12.08 0.31
C PRO A 96 -19.11 10.99 1.31
N PHE A 97 -18.49 9.82 1.26
CA PHE A 97 -18.73 8.69 2.15
C PHE A 97 -17.55 8.50 3.10
N GLN A 98 -17.41 9.39 4.06
CA GLN A 98 -16.52 9.14 5.20
C GLN A 98 -17.09 7.95 5.97
N SER A 99 -16.34 6.85 6.05
CA SER A 99 -16.68 5.76 6.95
C SER A 99 -16.63 6.25 8.40
N VAL A 100 -17.64 5.87 9.18
CA VAL A 100 -17.65 6.15 10.62
C VAL A 100 -16.36 5.59 11.22
N PRO A 101 -15.62 6.38 12.05
CA PRO A 101 -14.43 5.89 12.71
C PRO A 101 -14.80 4.64 13.52
N SER A 102 -14.28 3.48 13.10
CA SER A 102 -14.37 2.26 13.88
C SER A 102 -13.17 2.18 14.83
N SER A 103 -13.34 1.56 15.99
CA SER A 103 -12.20 1.30 16.88
C SER A 103 -11.21 0.39 16.17
N LEU A 104 -10.05 0.93 15.81
CA LEU A 104 -8.98 0.16 15.20
C LEU A 104 -8.22 -0.57 16.31
N LEU A 105 -8.58 -1.81 16.54
CA LEU A 105 -7.91 -2.68 17.50
C LEU A 105 -6.77 -3.43 16.81
N GLY A 106 -5.55 -3.29 17.37
CA GLY A 106 -4.41 -4.09 16.98
C GLY A 106 -4.43 -5.51 17.57
N ASN A 107 -3.31 -6.20 17.47
CA ASN A 107 -3.12 -7.54 18.03
C ASN A 107 -2.25 -7.56 19.31
N ILE A 108 -2.02 -6.40 19.90
CA ILE A 108 -1.25 -6.25 21.13
C ILE A 108 -2.20 -6.15 22.32
N ILE A 109 -1.95 -6.85 23.40
CA ILE A 109 -2.74 -6.80 24.62
C ILE A 109 -1.91 -6.30 25.80
N ASN A 110 -2.54 -5.53 26.70
CA ASN A 110 -1.92 -5.13 27.96
C ASN A 110 -2.30 -6.13 29.06
N THR A 111 -1.36 -6.95 29.48
CA THR A 111 -1.58 -8.00 30.49
C THR A 111 -1.63 -7.49 31.92
N THR A 112 -1.23 -6.24 32.18
CA THR A 112 -1.23 -5.65 33.51
C THR A 112 -2.44 -4.75 33.75
N ASN A 113 -3.02 -4.19 32.70
CA ASN A 113 -4.21 -3.37 32.75
C ASN A 113 -5.03 -3.49 31.45
N GLU A 114 -5.98 -4.39 31.45
CA GLU A 114 -6.81 -4.71 30.26
C GLU A 114 -7.64 -3.53 29.75
N SER A 115 -7.91 -2.52 30.59
CA SER A 115 -8.63 -1.31 30.18
C SER A 115 -7.77 -0.31 29.42
N ASN A 116 -6.46 -0.49 29.42
CA ASN A 116 -5.52 0.36 28.69
C ASN A 116 -5.01 -0.36 27.45
N PHE A 117 -5.79 -0.26 26.35
CA PHE A 117 -5.48 -0.93 25.09
C PHE A 117 -4.32 -0.25 24.36
N PRO A 118 -3.24 -0.98 24.05
CA PRO A 118 -2.21 -0.48 23.13
C PRO A 118 -2.80 -0.33 21.73
N LEU A 119 -2.53 0.80 21.10
CA LEU A 119 -2.82 0.99 19.69
C LEU A 119 -1.64 0.48 18.88
N GLY A 120 -1.92 -0.24 17.81
CA GLY A 120 -0.91 -0.74 16.90
C GLY A 120 -1.04 -2.24 16.61
N TYR A 121 -0.32 -2.67 15.61
CA TYR A 121 -0.33 -4.05 15.14
C TYR A 121 1.12 -4.53 14.97
N PHE A 122 1.44 -5.66 15.56
CA PHE A 122 2.72 -6.32 15.36
C PHE A 122 2.57 -7.41 14.31
N HIS A 123 3.39 -7.36 13.26
CA HIS A 123 3.46 -8.41 12.25
C HIS A 123 4.91 -8.67 11.82
N ILE A 124 5.14 -9.84 11.25
CA ILE A 124 6.39 -10.23 10.60
C ILE A 124 6.03 -10.65 9.18
N SER A 125 6.79 -10.16 8.21
CA SER A 125 6.58 -10.45 6.79
C SER A 125 7.89 -10.78 6.11
N GLU A 126 7.82 -11.67 5.13
CA GLU A 126 8.86 -11.77 4.12
C GLU A 126 8.72 -10.57 3.17
N THR A 127 9.84 -9.91 2.87
CA THR A 127 9.85 -8.66 2.12
C THR A 127 10.93 -8.69 1.05
N ASP A 128 10.53 -8.44 -0.19
CA ASP A 128 11.43 -8.14 -1.29
C ASP A 128 11.61 -6.62 -1.43
N THR A 129 12.82 -6.21 -1.79
CA THR A 129 13.20 -4.80 -1.85
C THR A 129 13.86 -4.49 -3.19
N TYR A 130 13.40 -3.43 -3.85
CA TYR A 130 13.90 -2.99 -5.15
C TYR A 130 14.22 -1.51 -5.12
N LEU A 131 15.45 -1.16 -5.57
CA LEU A 131 15.85 0.23 -5.79
C LEU A 131 15.57 0.59 -7.25
N VAL A 132 14.86 1.68 -7.46
CA VAL A 132 14.46 2.14 -8.79
C VAL A 132 14.87 3.59 -8.97
N ASP A 133 15.69 3.86 -10.00
CA ASP A 133 16.07 5.24 -10.38
C ASP A 133 14.95 5.84 -11.24
N LEU A 134 14.38 6.92 -10.75
CA LEU A 134 13.38 7.71 -11.44
C LEU A 134 14.04 8.96 -12.02
N VAL A 135 13.85 9.17 -13.31
CA VAL A 135 14.44 10.29 -14.05
C VAL A 135 13.38 11.04 -14.84
N GLU A 136 13.62 12.33 -15.06
CA GLU A 136 12.75 13.07 -15.98
C GLU A 136 12.85 12.47 -17.38
N LYS A 137 11.73 12.37 -18.05
CA LYS A 137 11.68 11.97 -19.45
C LYS A 137 11.88 13.20 -20.32
N ASP A 138 12.95 13.15 -21.13
CA ASP A 138 13.25 14.17 -22.15
C ASP A 138 12.11 14.38 -23.15
#